data_362878c04f5d46620628d24a673e6233
#
_entry.id   362878c04f5d46620628d24a673e6233
#
_cell.length_a   1.000
_cell.length_b   1.000
_cell.length_c   1.000
_cell.angle_alpha   90.00
_cell.angle_beta   90.00
_cell.angle_gamma   90.00
#
_symmetry.space_group_name_H-M   'P 1'
#
loop_
_entity.id
_entity.type
_entity.pdbx_description
1 polymer ?
#
loop_
_entity_poly.entity_id
_entity_poly.type
_entity_poly.pdbx_seq_one_letter_code
_entity_poly.pdbx_strand_id
1 'polypeptide(L)'
;MGHKSDWKRLAKWSAQARRLAKTPAERAAVEADLAKRRARLVNGMKSQAKRKRKTYPAWPKGMTFAEWYPQYLRSPHWLALRKQVIERAKGFCEACGGTECIQVHHLTYQRLRRERLDDLQALCRQCHAHAHGRDTDDPISREYRAIMGG
;
A
#
# COMPACT_ATOMS: atom_id res chain seq x y z
N MET A 1 -5.46 -16.18 6.22
CA MET A 1 -5.51 -16.41 4.76
C MET A 1 -6.47 -15.48 3.98
N GLY A 2 -7.23 -14.58 4.61
CA GLY A 2 -8.29 -13.77 3.97
C GLY A 2 -7.86 -12.59 3.10
N HIS A 3 -6.79 -11.88 3.47
CA HIS A 3 -6.52 -10.54 2.92
C HIS A 3 -6.19 -10.44 1.41
N LYS A 4 -5.45 -11.39 0.85
CA LYS A 4 -5.09 -11.34 -0.58
C LYS A 4 -6.31 -11.51 -1.48
N SER A 5 -7.23 -12.38 -1.08
CA SER A 5 -8.48 -12.62 -1.83
C SER A 5 -9.36 -11.39 -1.83
N ASP A 6 -9.39 -10.64 -0.71
CA ASP A 6 -10.25 -9.47 -0.55
C ASP A 6 -9.76 -8.29 -1.39
N TRP A 7 -8.44 -8.05 -1.46
CA TRP A 7 -7.87 -7.03 -2.33
C TRP A 7 -8.06 -7.36 -3.81
N LYS A 8 -7.87 -8.61 -4.21
CA LYS A 8 -8.15 -9.05 -5.58
C LYS A 8 -9.61 -8.87 -5.96
N ARG A 9 -10.54 -9.20 -5.05
CA ARG A 9 -11.99 -8.96 -5.27
C ARG A 9 -12.29 -7.48 -5.41
N LEU A 10 -11.69 -6.63 -4.57
CA LEU A 10 -11.87 -5.19 -4.63
C LEU A 10 -11.35 -4.61 -5.96
N ALA A 11 -10.18 -5.02 -6.41
CA ALA A 11 -9.61 -4.59 -7.69
C ALA A 11 -10.51 -4.99 -8.87
N LYS A 12 -10.98 -6.24 -8.91
CA LYS A 12 -11.91 -6.72 -9.94
C LYS A 12 -13.22 -5.94 -9.94
N TRP A 13 -13.80 -5.75 -8.76
CA TRP A 13 -15.03 -4.97 -8.60
C TRP A 13 -14.85 -3.52 -9.06
N SER A 14 -13.79 -2.84 -8.64
CA SER A 14 -13.55 -1.44 -8.99
C SER A 14 -13.36 -1.24 -10.50
N ALA A 15 -12.63 -2.14 -11.15
CA ALA A 15 -12.46 -2.10 -12.60
C ALA A 15 -13.81 -2.25 -13.32
N GLN A 16 -14.66 -3.17 -12.89
CA GLN A 16 -16.01 -3.37 -13.47
C GLN A 16 -16.91 -2.17 -13.18
N ALA A 17 -16.94 -1.67 -11.94
CA ALA A 17 -17.80 -0.55 -11.57
C ALA A 17 -17.46 0.73 -12.34
N ARG A 18 -16.18 1.02 -12.52
CA ARG A 18 -15.71 2.16 -13.34
C ARG A 18 -16.11 2.05 -14.81
N ARG A 19 -16.11 0.83 -15.37
CA ARG A 19 -16.53 0.60 -16.76
C ARG A 19 -18.02 0.85 -16.96
N LEU A 20 -18.85 0.56 -15.95
CA LEU A 20 -20.30 0.70 -16.00
C LEU A 20 -20.77 2.13 -15.72
N ALA A 21 -19.99 2.91 -14.98
CA ALA A 21 -20.33 4.30 -14.62
C ALA A 21 -20.22 5.23 -15.85
N LYS A 22 -21.36 5.64 -16.39
CA LYS A 22 -21.45 6.48 -17.59
C LYS A 22 -21.48 7.96 -17.26
N THR A 23 -22.19 8.34 -16.18
CA THR A 23 -22.35 9.74 -15.77
C THR A 23 -21.29 10.18 -14.75
N PRO A 24 -21.00 11.49 -14.63
CA PRO A 24 -20.13 12.01 -13.58
C PRO A 24 -20.59 11.66 -12.16
N ALA A 25 -21.91 11.69 -11.93
CA ALA A 25 -22.48 11.32 -10.62
C ALA A 25 -22.28 9.85 -10.29
N GLU A 26 -22.46 8.93 -11.24
CA GLU A 26 -22.17 7.51 -11.07
C GLU A 26 -20.69 7.25 -10.79
N ARG A 27 -19.80 7.95 -11.48
CA ARG A 27 -18.34 7.85 -11.24
C ARG A 27 -17.97 8.31 -9.83
N ALA A 28 -18.53 9.42 -9.38
CA ALA A 28 -18.31 9.92 -8.01
C ALA A 28 -18.84 8.91 -6.96
N ALA A 29 -20.00 8.30 -7.19
CA ALA A 29 -20.54 7.28 -6.31
C ALA A 29 -19.66 6.02 -6.25
N VAL A 30 -19.11 5.57 -7.38
CA VAL A 30 -18.16 4.44 -7.43
C VAL A 30 -16.91 4.75 -6.66
N GLU A 31 -16.32 5.95 -6.80
CA GLU A 31 -15.13 6.32 -6.06
C GLU A 31 -15.39 6.43 -4.54
N ALA A 32 -16.54 6.96 -4.14
CA ALA A 32 -16.93 7.02 -2.73
C ALA A 32 -17.11 5.62 -2.11
N ASP A 33 -17.75 4.69 -2.82
CA ASP A 33 -17.88 3.31 -2.33
C ASP A 33 -16.54 2.57 -2.32
N LEU A 34 -15.70 2.81 -3.32
CA LEU A 34 -14.34 2.27 -3.36
C LEU A 34 -13.50 2.76 -2.16
N ALA A 35 -13.59 4.05 -1.81
CA ALA A 35 -12.93 4.61 -0.65
C ALA A 35 -13.37 3.94 0.65
N LYS A 36 -14.69 3.73 0.84
CA LYS A 36 -15.25 3.02 2.01
C LYS A 36 -14.74 1.57 2.09
N ARG A 37 -14.73 0.85 0.98
CA ARG A 37 -14.25 -0.55 0.93
C ARG A 37 -12.77 -0.67 1.23
N ARG A 38 -11.94 0.26 0.69
CA ARG A 38 -10.50 0.36 1.01
C ARG A 38 -10.28 0.60 2.50
N ALA A 39 -10.98 1.57 3.08
CA ALA A 39 -10.88 1.89 4.50
C ALA A 39 -11.19 0.66 5.40
N ARG A 40 -12.21 -0.12 5.06
CA ARG A 40 -12.54 -1.37 5.78
C ARG A 40 -11.41 -2.40 5.71
N LEU A 41 -10.82 -2.62 4.52
CA LEU A 41 -9.72 -3.56 4.36
C LEU A 41 -8.48 -3.11 5.14
N VAL A 42 -8.12 -1.83 5.04
CA VAL A 42 -6.98 -1.25 5.79
C VAL A 42 -7.20 -1.35 7.31
N ASN A 43 -8.41 -1.04 7.80
CA ASN A 43 -8.72 -1.13 9.22
C ASN A 43 -8.69 -2.59 9.73
N GLY A 44 -9.16 -3.53 8.92
CA GLY A 44 -9.03 -4.97 9.20
C GLY A 44 -7.56 -5.40 9.31
N MET A 45 -6.69 -4.90 8.44
CA MET A 45 -5.24 -5.15 8.51
C MET A 45 -4.61 -4.54 9.76
N LYS A 46 -4.98 -3.30 10.13
CA LYS A 46 -4.50 -2.62 11.35
C LYS A 46 -4.90 -3.38 12.62
N SER A 47 -6.13 -3.89 12.69
CA SER A 47 -6.60 -4.65 13.85
C SER A 47 -5.85 -5.98 14.03
N GLN A 48 -5.46 -6.65 12.95
CA GLN A 48 -4.64 -7.86 13.00
C GLN A 48 -3.17 -7.57 13.34
N ALA A 49 -2.62 -6.46 12.86
CA ALA A 49 -1.26 -6.03 13.18
C ALA A 49 -1.09 -5.68 14.67
N LYS A 50 -2.12 -5.11 15.31
CA LYS A 50 -2.14 -4.85 16.77
C LYS A 50 -2.11 -6.13 17.62
N ARG A 51 -2.62 -7.25 17.10
CA ARG A 51 -2.71 -8.53 17.84
C ARG A 51 -1.39 -9.31 17.92
N LYS A 52 -0.46 -9.06 17.02
CA LYS A 52 0.86 -9.70 17.03
C LYS A 52 1.86 -8.71 17.61
N ARG A 53 2.45 -9.04 18.79
CA ARG A 53 3.59 -8.32 19.35
C ARG A 53 4.61 -8.09 18.22
N LYS A 54 4.90 -6.84 17.91
CA LYS A 54 5.85 -6.45 16.85
C LYS A 54 7.26 -6.82 17.30
N THR A 55 7.69 -8.04 17.05
CA THR A 55 9.10 -8.40 17.13
C THR A 55 9.72 -8.00 15.79
N TYR A 56 10.34 -6.83 15.76
CA TYR A 56 11.16 -6.45 14.61
C TYR A 56 12.49 -7.22 14.65
N PRO A 57 13.04 -7.66 13.51
CA PRO A 57 14.40 -8.17 13.45
C PRO A 57 15.36 -7.09 13.95
N ALA A 58 16.44 -7.51 14.62
CA ALA A 58 17.45 -6.59 15.09
C ALA A 58 18.12 -5.87 13.91
N TRP A 59 18.19 -4.54 14.00
CA TRP A 59 19.02 -3.71 13.13
C TRP A 59 20.38 -3.43 13.79
N PRO A 60 21.36 -2.85 13.09
CA PRO A 60 22.69 -2.61 13.63
C PRO A 60 22.67 -1.86 14.97
N LYS A 61 23.50 -2.29 15.92
CA LYS A 61 23.61 -1.61 17.21
C LYS A 61 24.04 -0.16 17.00
N GLY A 62 23.46 0.75 17.79
CA GLY A 62 23.77 2.17 17.73
C GLY A 62 23.01 2.97 16.69
N MET A 63 22.11 2.35 15.94
CA MET A 63 21.28 2.99 14.94
C MET A 63 19.79 2.83 15.27
N THR A 64 19.00 3.88 15.09
CA THR A 64 17.54 3.80 15.23
C THR A 64 16.91 3.13 13.99
N PHE A 65 15.70 2.66 14.12
CA PHE A 65 14.96 2.13 12.96
C PHE A 65 14.77 3.20 11.86
N ALA A 66 14.50 4.45 12.24
CA ALA A 66 14.31 5.55 11.30
C ALA A 66 15.58 5.87 10.49
N GLU A 67 16.76 5.72 11.07
CA GLU A 67 18.05 5.92 10.39
C GLU A 67 18.40 4.73 9.50
N TRP A 68 18.11 3.53 9.96
CA TRP A 68 18.48 2.30 9.25
C TRP A 68 17.53 1.97 8.10
N TYR A 69 16.23 2.13 8.28
CA TYR A 69 15.23 1.68 7.31
C TYR A 69 15.35 2.32 5.91
N PRO A 70 15.65 3.64 5.76
CA PRO A 70 15.92 4.21 4.45
C PRO A 70 17.15 3.62 3.75
N GLN A 71 18.18 3.20 4.53
CA GLN A 71 19.35 2.53 3.98
C GLN A 71 19.00 1.12 3.50
N TYR A 72 18.20 0.39 4.28
CA TYR A 72 17.68 -0.91 3.91
C TYR A 72 16.88 -0.84 2.58
N LEU A 73 16.05 0.17 2.39
CA LEU A 73 15.28 0.36 1.16
C LEU A 73 16.14 0.64 -0.10
N ARG A 74 17.43 0.93 0.08
CA ARG A 74 18.42 1.06 -1.01
C ARG A 74 19.23 -0.21 -1.23
N SER A 75 19.06 -1.22 -0.40
CA SER A 75 19.82 -2.46 -0.49
C SER A 75 19.49 -3.24 -1.76
N PRO A 76 20.47 -3.97 -2.35
CA PRO A 76 20.20 -4.85 -3.51
C PRO A 76 19.09 -5.87 -3.23
N HIS A 77 19.03 -6.39 -2.01
CA HIS A 77 17.98 -7.32 -1.58
C HIS A 77 16.59 -6.70 -1.71
N TRP A 78 16.38 -5.50 -1.14
CA TRP A 78 15.09 -4.82 -1.25
C TRP A 78 14.73 -4.45 -2.68
N LEU A 79 15.70 -3.95 -3.45
CA LEU A 79 15.46 -3.57 -4.85
C LEU A 79 15.03 -4.77 -5.70
N ALA A 80 15.65 -5.94 -5.48
CA ALA A 80 15.26 -7.19 -6.15
C ALA A 80 13.84 -7.62 -5.77
N LEU A 81 13.49 -7.58 -4.49
CA LEU A 81 12.12 -7.88 -4.01
C LEU A 81 11.09 -6.89 -4.57
N ARG A 82 11.41 -5.61 -4.52
CA ARG A 82 10.55 -4.55 -5.06
C ARG A 82 10.25 -4.79 -6.54
N LYS A 83 11.25 -5.13 -7.34
CA LYS A 83 11.10 -5.47 -8.75
C LYS A 83 10.11 -6.63 -8.94
N GLN A 84 10.30 -7.74 -8.24
CA GLN A 84 9.44 -8.92 -8.33
C GLN A 84 7.98 -8.61 -7.94
N VAL A 85 7.75 -7.76 -6.91
CA VAL A 85 6.40 -7.36 -6.50
C VAL A 85 5.72 -6.53 -7.58
N ILE A 86 6.44 -5.60 -8.22
CA ILE A 86 5.91 -4.76 -9.30
C ILE A 86 5.62 -5.61 -10.54
N GLU A 87 6.50 -6.54 -10.88
CA GLU A 87 6.29 -7.50 -11.99
C GLU A 87 5.08 -8.39 -11.74
N ARG A 88 4.94 -8.95 -10.53
CA ARG A 88 3.75 -9.71 -10.12
C ARG A 88 2.46 -8.91 -10.29
N ALA A 89 2.51 -7.65 -9.92
CA ALA A 89 1.38 -6.72 -10.01
C ALA A 89 1.19 -6.16 -11.44
N LYS A 90 2.11 -6.47 -12.39
CA LYS A 90 2.09 -5.94 -13.77
C LYS A 90 2.04 -4.41 -13.83
N GLY A 91 2.65 -3.73 -12.86
CA GLY A 91 2.61 -2.28 -12.75
C GLY A 91 1.29 -1.70 -12.25
N PHE A 92 0.33 -2.52 -11.81
CA PHE A 92 -0.96 -2.08 -11.30
C PHE A 92 -0.99 -2.08 -9.76
N CYS A 93 -1.76 -1.17 -9.19
CA CYS A 93 -2.08 -1.21 -7.77
C CYS A 93 -2.92 -2.44 -7.43
N GLU A 94 -2.43 -3.32 -6.56
CA GLU A 94 -3.15 -4.55 -6.15
C GLU A 94 -4.41 -4.25 -5.31
N ALA A 95 -4.64 -2.99 -4.91
CA ALA A 95 -5.82 -2.56 -4.17
C ALA A 95 -6.92 -1.96 -5.06
N CYS A 96 -6.55 -1.10 -6.02
CA CYS A 96 -7.53 -0.35 -6.81
C CYS A 96 -7.39 -0.53 -8.32
N GLY A 97 -6.33 -1.20 -8.79
CA GLY A 97 -6.07 -1.37 -10.21
C GLY A 97 -5.51 -0.13 -10.92
N GLY A 98 -5.23 0.98 -10.19
CA GLY A 98 -4.59 2.17 -10.77
C GLY A 98 -3.11 1.92 -11.08
N THR A 99 -2.54 2.72 -11.98
CA THR A 99 -1.16 2.58 -12.44
C THR A 99 -0.22 3.67 -11.91
N GLU A 100 -0.77 4.70 -11.27
CA GLU A 100 -0.01 5.87 -10.85
C GLU A 100 0.88 5.60 -9.64
N CYS A 101 2.16 5.94 -9.76
CA CYS A 101 3.13 5.96 -8.64
C CYS A 101 3.09 4.70 -7.78
N ILE A 102 3.29 3.52 -8.39
CA ILE A 102 3.27 2.26 -7.67
C ILE A 102 4.43 2.17 -6.67
N GLN A 103 4.07 1.95 -5.41
CA GLN A 103 4.96 1.78 -4.28
C GLN A 103 4.77 0.37 -3.68
N VAL A 104 5.83 -0.22 -3.15
CA VAL A 104 5.73 -1.51 -2.47
C VAL A 104 5.56 -1.30 -0.99
N HIS A 105 4.45 -1.81 -0.46
CA HIS A 105 4.04 -1.70 0.94
C HIS A 105 4.33 -3.00 1.70
N HIS A 106 4.89 -2.89 2.90
CA HIS A 106 5.04 -4.01 3.82
C HIS A 106 3.71 -4.29 4.53
N LEU A 107 3.14 -5.46 4.32
CA LEU A 107 1.99 -5.95 5.08
C LEU A 107 2.38 -6.34 6.50
N THR A 108 3.65 -6.72 6.70
CA THR A 108 4.23 -7.05 8.00
C THR A 108 5.73 -6.76 8.00
N TYR A 109 6.24 -6.30 9.13
CA TYR A 109 7.68 -6.08 9.35
C TYR A 109 8.35 -7.24 10.10
N GLN A 110 7.62 -8.32 10.39
CA GLN A 110 8.13 -9.45 11.18
C GLN A 110 9.31 -10.17 10.52
N ARG A 111 9.32 -10.19 9.18
CA ARG A 111 10.35 -10.81 8.36
C ARG A 111 11.21 -9.80 7.63
N LEU A 112 11.33 -8.60 8.15
CA LEU A 112 12.18 -7.56 7.56
C LEU A 112 13.59 -8.12 7.32
N ARG A 113 14.17 -7.91 6.13
CA ARG A 113 15.40 -8.50 5.58
C ARG A 113 15.28 -9.99 5.16
N ARG A 114 14.15 -10.63 5.36
CA ARG A 114 13.81 -11.99 4.89
C ARG A 114 12.37 -12.03 4.42
N GLU A 115 11.92 -10.94 3.84
CA GLU A 115 10.55 -10.79 3.36
C GLU A 115 10.25 -11.85 2.29
N ARG A 116 9.04 -12.34 2.37
CA ARG A 116 8.44 -13.14 1.29
C ARG A 116 7.64 -12.21 0.41
N LEU A 117 7.49 -12.54 -0.86
CA LEU A 117 6.64 -11.75 -1.77
C LEU A 117 5.22 -11.55 -1.22
N ASP A 118 4.78 -12.47 -0.38
CA ASP A 118 3.48 -12.44 0.30
C ASP A 118 3.38 -11.43 1.44
N ASP A 119 4.51 -10.95 1.94
CA ASP A 119 4.57 -9.89 2.95
C ASP A 119 4.48 -8.50 2.34
N LEU A 120 4.51 -8.43 1.01
CA LEU A 120 4.63 -7.19 0.24
C LEU A 120 3.43 -7.03 -0.70
N GLN A 121 3.04 -5.77 -0.93
CA GLN A 121 1.94 -5.42 -1.80
C GLN A 121 2.28 -4.19 -2.65
N ALA A 122 1.97 -4.24 -3.94
CA ALA A 122 2.10 -3.09 -4.83
C ALA A 122 0.88 -2.19 -4.67
N LEU A 123 1.08 -0.95 -4.27
CA LEU A 123 0.02 0.03 -4.03
C LEU A 123 0.30 1.33 -4.78
N CYS A 124 -0.73 1.97 -5.32
CA CYS A 124 -0.61 3.35 -5.75
C CYS A 124 -0.41 4.28 -4.53
N ARG A 125 0.02 5.51 -4.76
CA ARG A 125 0.29 6.49 -3.71
C ARG A 125 -0.87 6.65 -2.73
N GLN A 126 -2.10 6.75 -3.21
CA GLN A 126 -3.29 6.89 -2.37
C GLN A 126 -3.53 5.65 -1.51
N CYS A 127 -3.54 4.46 -2.11
CA CYS A 127 -3.73 3.23 -1.36
C CYS A 127 -2.61 2.97 -0.35
N HIS A 128 -1.38 3.39 -0.66
CA HIS A 128 -0.25 3.30 0.25
C HIS A 128 -0.38 4.27 1.43
N ALA A 129 -0.81 5.51 1.18
CA ALA A 129 -1.10 6.48 2.24
C ALA A 129 -2.22 5.97 3.17
N HIS A 130 -3.31 5.45 2.61
CA HIS A 130 -4.38 4.81 3.40
C HIS A 130 -3.89 3.61 4.22
N ALA A 131 -3.02 2.77 3.65
CA ALA A 131 -2.45 1.63 4.37
C ALA A 131 -1.63 2.06 5.60
N HIS A 132 -1.01 3.24 5.55
CA HIS A 132 -0.30 3.85 6.68
C HIS A 132 -1.20 4.70 7.60
N GLY A 133 -2.47 4.85 7.27
CA GLY A 133 -3.41 5.70 8.02
C GLY A 133 -3.15 7.19 7.83
N ARG A 134 -2.48 7.55 6.76
CA ARG A 134 -2.30 8.93 6.32
C ARG A 134 -3.40 9.21 5.31
N ASP A 135 -4.38 10.03 5.67
CA ASP A 135 -5.35 10.52 4.70
C ASP A 135 -4.63 11.42 3.69
N THR A 136 -5.00 11.29 2.44
CA THR A 136 -4.41 12.10 1.36
C THR A 136 -4.75 13.59 1.48
N ASP A 137 -5.66 13.94 2.38
CA ASP A 137 -6.04 15.31 2.74
C ASP A 137 -5.35 15.86 4.00
N ASP A 138 -4.46 15.08 4.61
CA ASP A 138 -3.57 15.54 5.66
C ASP A 138 -2.72 16.74 5.19
N PRO A 139 -2.58 17.81 6.02
CA PRO A 139 -1.80 19.02 5.68
C PRO A 139 -0.38 18.73 5.17
N ILE A 140 0.30 17.74 5.74
CA ILE A 140 1.65 17.31 5.33
C ILE A 140 1.64 16.74 3.92
N SER A 141 0.61 16.01 3.54
CA SER A 141 0.43 15.47 2.18
C SER A 141 0.10 16.58 1.15
N ARG A 142 -0.54 17.66 1.59
CA ARG A 142 -0.77 18.86 0.75
C ARG A 142 0.51 19.64 0.53
N GLU A 143 1.30 19.84 1.58
CA GLU A 143 2.57 20.55 1.53
C GLU A 143 3.60 19.81 0.66
N TYR A 144 3.68 18.48 0.80
CA TYR A 144 4.53 17.63 -0.03
C TYR A 144 4.11 17.68 -1.52
N ARG A 145 2.83 17.73 -1.83
CA ARG A 145 2.33 17.92 -3.21
C ARG A 145 2.65 19.28 -3.78
N ALA A 146 2.60 20.33 -2.97
CA ALA A 146 2.96 21.70 -3.38
C ALA A 146 4.45 21.81 -3.73
N ILE A 147 5.32 21.08 -3.00
CA ILE A 147 6.78 21.11 -3.22
C ILE A 147 7.20 20.23 -4.40
N MET A 148 6.55 19.10 -4.63
CA MET A 148 6.96 18.09 -5.62
C MET A 148 6.14 18.13 -6.91
N GLY A 149 5.10 18.94 -6.99
CA GLY A 149 4.17 19.07 -8.13
C GLY A 149 4.39 20.30 -9.01
N GLY A 150 5.58 20.95 -8.89
CA GLY A 150 6.01 22.05 -9.77
C GLY A 150 6.81 21.53 -10.96
#